data_bc21404a151d849e235a9e78b42083f3
#
_entry.id   bc21404a151d849e235a9e78b42083f3
#
_cell.length_a   1.000
_cell.length_b   1.000
_cell.length_c   1.000
_cell.angle_alpha   90.00
_cell.angle_beta   90.00
_cell.angle_gamma   90.00
#
_symmetry.space_group_name_H-M   'P 1'
#
loop_
_entity.id
_entity.type
_entity.pdbx_description
1 polymer ?
#
loop_
_entity_poly.entity_id
_entity_poly.type
_entity_poly.pdbx_seq_one_letter_code
_entity_poly.pdbx_strand_id
1 'polypeptide(L)'
;MTSSASAQEFQIPEKMKAWVLGDPDEMILTEKKVPEPGPAEVLVRIDAISVCATDLEIISHGLPAIIYGDDPFNKNFTPGHEYMGTVVKLGPNVDE
;
A
#
# COMPACT_ATOMS: atom_id res chain seq x y z
N MET A 1 18.01 -6.15 -10.54
CA MET A 1 16.93 -5.41 -11.15
C MET A 1 15.69 -6.28 -11.32
N THR A 2 14.61 -5.64 -11.27
CA THR A 2 13.34 -6.27 -11.54
C THR A 2 13.31 -6.96 -12.89
N SER A 3 12.73 -8.10 -12.95
CA SER A 3 12.56 -8.79 -14.21
C SER A 3 11.59 -8.02 -15.11
N SER A 4 12.10 -7.50 -16.22
CA SER A 4 11.26 -6.82 -17.19
C SER A 4 10.23 -7.77 -17.80
N ALA A 5 10.61 -9.02 -18.00
CA ALA A 5 9.69 -10.01 -18.52
C ALA A 5 8.52 -10.22 -17.58
N SER A 6 8.80 -10.29 -16.27
CA SER A 6 7.75 -10.43 -15.26
C SER A 6 6.81 -9.24 -15.27
N ALA A 7 7.35 -8.03 -15.35
CA ALA A 7 6.56 -6.81 -15.40
C ALA A 7 5.71 -6.75 -16.67
N GLN A 8 6.25 -7.24 -17.80
CA GLN A 8 5.53 -7.25 -19.06
C GLN A 8 4.39 -8.25 -19.09
N GLU A 9 4.55 -9.36 -18.37
CA GLU A 9 3.54 -10.41 -18.34
C GLU A 9 2.41 -10.14 -17.37
N PHE A 10 2.70 -9.36 -16.32
CA PHE A 10 1.70 -9.05 -15.33
C PHE A 10 0.76 -7.96 -15.86
N GLN A 11 -0.52 -8.28 -15.90
CA GLN A 11 -1.53 -7.31 -16.29
C GLN A 11 -2.04 -6.59 -15.06
N ILE A 12 -1.79 -5.29 -15.02
CA ILE A 12 -2.17 -4.46 -13.88
C ILE A 12 -3.68 -4.24 -13.90
N PRO A 13 -4.41 -4.69 -12.87
CA PRO A 13 -5.85 -4.48 -12.83
C PRO A 13 -6.18 -3.02 -12.56
N GLU A 14 -7.40 -2.64 -12.89
CA GLU A 14 -7.88 -1.29 -12.61
C GLU A 14 -8.15 -1.08 -11.13
N LYS A 15 -8.65 -2.12 -10.47
CA LYS A 15 -9.02 -2.08 -9.06
C LYS A 15 -8.37 -3.22 -8.29
N MET A 16 -8.25 -3.05 -7.00
CA MET A 16 -7.65 -4.05 -6.12
C MET A 16 -8.39 -4.09 -4.79
N LYS A 17 -8.29 -5.23 -4.12
CA LYS A 17 -8.77 -5.36 -2.75
C LYS A 17 -7.70 -4.83 -1.80
N ALA A 18 -8.13 -4.15 -0.76
CA ALA A 18 -7.23 -3.60 0.24
C ALA A 18 -7.88 -3.65 1.62
N TRP A 19 -7.05 -3.91 2.62
CA TRP A 19 -7.46 -3.80 4.02
C TRP A 19 -7.20 -2.38 4.49
N VAL A 20 -8.19 -1.77 5.10
CA VAL A 20 -8.06 -0.42 5.65
C VAL A 20 -8.51 -0.41 7.09
N LEU A 21 -8.17 0.66 7.81
CA LEU A 21 -8.59 0.80 9.19
C LEU A 21 -10.11 0.93 9.28
N GLY A 22 -10.69 0.26 10.28
CA GLY A 22 -12.07 0.46 10.67
C GLY A 22 -12.13 1.15 12.01
N ASP A 23 -13.09 0.78 12.83
CA ASP A 23 -13.14 1.22 14.22
C ASP A 23 -11.98 0.59 15.00
N PRO A 24 -11.69 1.04 16.24
CA PRO A 24 -10.60 0.44 17.01
C PRO A 24 -10.63 -1.08 17.02
N ASP A 25 -9.49 -1.70 16.78
CA ASP A 25 -9.30 -3.15 16.67
C ASP A 25 -10.00 -3.78 15.47
N GLU A 26 -10.32 -2.98 14.46
CA GLU A 26 -11.06 -3.45 13.28
C GLU A 26 -10.30 -3.12 12.00
N MET A 27 -10.34 -4.07 11.06
CA MET A 27 -9.86 -3.87 9.71
C MET A 27 -11.00 -4.17 8.75
N ILE A 28 -11.10 -3.39 7.70
CA ILE A 28 -12.16 -3.54 6.71
C ILE A 28 -11.54 -3.89 5.36
N LEU A 29 -12.06 -4.93 4.72
CA LEU A 29 -11.65 -5.26 3.35
C LEU A 29 -12.48 -4.42 2.40
N THR A 30 -11.81 -3.63 1.57
CA THR A 30 -12.48 -2.77 0.62
C THR A 30 -11.85 -2.87 -0.75
N GLU A 31 -12.43 -2.21 -1.72
CA GLU A 31 -11.89 -2.14 -3.07
C GLU A 31 -11.35 -0.74 -3.32
N LYS A 32 -10.15 -0.68 -3.85
CA LYS A 32 -9.50 0.59 -4.21
C LYS A 32 -9.05 0.55 -5.65
N LYS A 33 -8.99 1.73 -6.25
CA LYS A 33 -8.38 1.88 -7.56
C LYS A 33 -6.88 1.69 -7.44
N VAL A 34 -6.29 0.95 -8.37
CA VAL A 34 -4.83 0.81 -8.41
C VAL A 34 -4.24 2.16 -8.82
N PRO A 35 -3.28 2.69 -8.06
CA PRO A 35 -2.75 4.02 -8.35
C PRO A 35 -1.86 4.03 -9.58
N GLU A 36 -1.72 5.21 -10.20
CA GLU A 36 -0.77 5.43 -11.27
C GLU A 36 0.51 6.02 -10.69
N PRO A 37 1.69 5.50 -11.04
CA PRO A 37 2.93 6.10 -10.56
C PRO A 37 3.15 7.45 -11.19
N GLY A 38 3.46 8.46 -10.36
CA GLY A 38 3.80 9.79 -10.82
C GLY A 38 5.27 9.92 -11.18
N PRO A 39 5.74 11.17 -11.42
CA PRO A 39 7.15 11.41 -11.73
C PRO A 39 8.05 10.87 -10.63
N ALA A 40 9.11 10.17 -11.02
CA ALA A 40 10.08 9.55 -10.11
C ALA A 40 9.48 8.52 -9.16
N GLU A 41 8.33 7.97 -9.49
CA GLU A 41 7.68 6.93 -8.70
C GLU A 41 7.60 5.63 -9.49
N VAL A 42 7.46 4.54 -8.78
CA VAL A 42 7.22 3.23 -9.40
C VAL A 42 6.00 2.60 -8.76
N LEU A 43 5.33 1.76 -9.51
CA LEU A 43 4.22 0.97 -8.98
C LEU A 43 4.76 -0.41 -8.61
N VAL A 44 4.54 -0.80 -7.37
CA VAL A 44 5.02 -2.07 -6.83
C VAL A 44 3.82 -2.98 -6.55
N ARG A 45 3.87 -4.20 -7.10
CA ARG A 45 2.93 -5.23 -6.71
C ARG A 45 3.42 -5.85 -5.42
N ILE A 46 2.63 -5.77 -4.37
CA ILE A 46 3.00 -6.34 -3.07
C ILE A 46 2.84 -7.85 -3.13
N ASP A 47 3.92 -8.57 -2.90
CA ASP A 47 3.91 -10.03 -2.91
C ASP A 47 3.81 -10.61 -1.50
N ALA A 48 4.32 -9.90 -0.51
CA ALA A 48 4.25 -10.32 0.89
C ALA A 48 4.39 -9.09 1.78
N ILE A 49 3.73 -9.15 2.92
CA ILE A 49 3.81 -8.07 3.90
C ILE A 49 3.92 -8.68 5.29
N SER A 50 4.73 -8.04 6.13
CA SER A 50 4.93 -8.44 7.50
C SER A 50 4.18 -7.49 8.42
N VAL A 51 3.43 -8.04 9.36
CA VAL A 51 2.71 -7.24 10.36
C VAL A 51 3.57 -7.15 11.60
N CYS A 52 3.87 -5.95 12.05
CA CYS A 52 4.69 -5.74 13.25
C CYS A 52 3.88 -5.08 14.37
N ALA A 53 4.52 -4.91 15.53
CA ALA A 53 3.85 -4.33 16.71
C ALA A 53 3.29 -2.93 16.42
N THR A 54 3.98 -2.14 15.63
CA THR A 54 3.51 -0.80 15.26
C THR A 54 2.18 -0.87 14.51
N ASP A 55 2.02 -1.85 13.63
CA ASP A 55 0.77 -2.03 12.88
C ASP A 55 -0.38 -2.38 13.82
N LEU A 56 -0.13 -3.24 14.80
CA LEU A 56 -1.14 -3.61 15.78
C LEU A 56 -1.53 -2.41 16.65
N GLU A 57 -0.57 -1.58 17.02
CA GLU A 57 -0.83 -0.35 17.74
C GLU A 57 -1.74 0.58 16.94
N ILE A 58 -1.47 0.73 15.66
CA ILE A 58 -2.28 1.59 14.79
C ILE A 58 -3.70 1.05 14.68
N ILE A 59 -3.87 -0.25 14.55
CA ILE A 59 -5.19 -0.86 14.43
C ILE A 59 -6.00 -0.64 15.71
N SER A 60 -5.35 -0.76 16.86
CA SER A 60 -6.03 -0.62 18.15
C SER A 60 -6.21 0.82 18.60
N HIS A 61 -5.20 1.67 18.39
CA HIS A 61 -5.13 3.01 18.97
C HIS A 61 -5.15 4.14 17.97
N GLY A 62 -5.08 3.82 16.68
CA GLY A 62 -5.12 4.80 15.62
C GLY A 62 -3.76 5.36 15.22
N LEU A 63 -3.76 6.16 14.19
CA LEU A 63 -2.56 6.77 13.62
C LEU A 63 -2.03 7.87 14.55
N PRO A 64 -0.69 8.04 14.62
CA PRO A 64 -0.12 9.11 15.44
C PRO A 64 -0.59 10.49 14.97
N ALA A 65 -1.05 11.30 15.91
CA ALA A 65 -1.57 12.63 15.59
C ALA A 65 -0.51 13.54 14.99
N ILE A 66 0.74 13.34 15.34
CA ILE A 66 1.84 14.14 14.80
C ILE A 66 1.99 13.99 13.29
N ILE A 67 1.51 12.87 12.74
CA ILE A 67 1.61 12.59 11.31
C ILE A 67 0.29 12.84 10.61
N TYR A 68 -0.81 12.42 11.20
CA TYR A 68 -2.12 12.37 10.54
C TYR A 68 -3.16 13.31 11.13
N GLY A 69 -2.78 14.12 12.12
CA GLY A 69 -3.69 15.12 12.68
C GLY A 69 -4.87 14.53 13.41
N ASP A 70 -6.07 14.97 13.03
CA ASP A 70 -7.28 14.68 13.78
C ASP A 70 -8.01 13.40 13.36
N ASP A 71 -7.45 12.63 12.43
CA ASP A 71 -8.12 11.42 11.93
C ASP A 71 -7.29 10.16 12.23
N PRO A 72 -7.23 9.72 13.50
CA PRO A 72 -6.42 8.57 13.87
C PRO A 72 -6.91 7.25 13.28
N PHE A 73 -8.19 7.16 12.92
CA PHE A 73 -8.75 5.96 12.31
C PHE A 73 -9.19 6.24 10.88
N ASN A 74 -8.26 6.78 10.09
CA ASN A 74 -8.50 7.08 8.69
C ASN A 74 -8.86 5.81 7.92
N LYS A 75 -10.07 5.77 7.38
CA LYS A 75 -10.59 4.58 6.71
C LYS A 75 -10.00 4.34 5.31
N ASN A 76 -9.11 5.22 4.87
CA ASN A 76 -8.37 5.00 3.64
C ASN A 76 -6.94 4.51 3.88
N PHE A 77 -6.54 4.40 5.14
CA PHE A 77 -5.19 3.99 5.49
C PHE A 77 -5.09 2.47 5.57
N THR A 78 -4.08 1.92 4.91
CA THR A 78 -3.74 0.50 4.98
C THR A 78 -2.50 0.34 5.84
N PRO A 79 -2.59 -0.32 7.00
CA PRO A 79 -1.40 -0.58 7.83
C PRO A 79 -0.44 -1.52 7.14
N GLY A 80 0.81 -1.48 7.60
CA GLY A 80 1.88 -2.33 7.09
C GLY A 80 2.97 -1.48 6.46
N HIS A 81 4.19 -1.70 6.88
CA HIS A 81 5.32 -0.93 6.36
C HIS A 81 6.53 -1.80 6.02
N GLU A 82 6.45 -3.09 6.29
CA GLU A 82 7.50 -4.04 5.93
C GLU A 82 6.95 -4.97 4.88
N TYR A 83 7.42 -4.82 3.66
CA TYR A 83 6.86 -5.58 2.55
C TYR A 83 7.93 -6.00 1.55
N MET A 84 7.57 -6.96 0.74
CA MET A 84 8.35 -7.40 -0.40
C MET A 84 7.45 -7.34 -1.63
N GLY A 85 7.97 -6.83 -2.72
CA GLY A 85 7.16 -6.68 -3.92
C GLY A 85 7.98 -6.64 -5.19
N THR A 86 7.26 -6.54 -6.29
CA THR A 86 7.85 -6.52 -7.64
C THR A 86 7.42 -5.23 -8.32
N VAL A 87 8.39 -4.51 -8.90
CA VAL A 87 8.08 -3.33 -9.69
C VAL A 87 7.38 -3.76 -10.96
N VAL A 88 6.17 -3.26 -11.20
CA VAL A 88 5.37 -3.63 -12.37
C VAL A 88 5.12 -2.48 -13.33
N LYS A 89 5.40 -1.24 -12.92
CA LYS A 89 5.24 -0.09 -13.79
C LYS A 89 6.16 1.04 -13.31
N LEU A 90 6.79 1.72 -14.26
CA LEU A 90 7.62 2.89 -13.96
C LEU A 90 6.82 4.15 -14.26
N GLY A 91 6.95 5.15 -13.39
CA GLY A 91 6.39 6.47 -13.66
C GLY A 91 7.25 7.26 -14.63
N PRO A 92 6.79 8.44 -15.02
CA PRO A 92 7.59 9.32 -15.89
C PRO A 92 8.94 9.65 -15.26
N ASN A 93 9.97 9.73 -16.08
CA ASN A 93 11.32 10.11 -15.68
C ASN A 93 12.00 9.12 -14.71
N VAL A 94 11.58 7.87 -14.71
CA VAL A 94 12.25 6.83 -13.94
C VAL A 94 13.08 5.96 -14.87
N ASP A 95 14.37 5.85 -14.55
CA ASP A 95 15.28 4.94 -15.24
C ASP A 95 15.47 3.70 -14.38
N GLU A 96 15.72 2.59 -15.03
CA GLU A 96 15.97 1.34 -14.32
C GLU A 96 17.35 1.28 -13.70
#